data_663edbfdee835cfe7cd4116a73e0adc5
#
_entry.id   663edbfdee835cfe7cd4116a73e0adc5
#
_cell.length_a   1.000
_cell.length_b   1.000
_cell.length_c   1.000
_cell.angle_alpha   90.00
_cell.angle_beta   90.00
_cell.angle_gamma   90.00
#
_symmetry.space_group_name_H-M   'P 1'
#
loop_
_entity.id
_entity.type
_entity.pdbx_description
1 polymer ?
#
loop_
_entity_poly.entity_id
_entity_poly.type
_entity_poly.pdbx_seq_one_letter_code
_entity_poly.pdbx_strand_id
1 'polypeptide(L)'
;PIRDFPLKKNADTAGAIELFEKPVKDENGLIPYHRYIIGVDTVDKDISTTDSLFSCIVFDRLTRRIVAEYTGRKDYSKQVYEIARRLAIYYHATIMYEQNLVGMFTHFEQKQCLYLLADTPTQLRNQATYREGTNTSKGVTATGKVNSEGRAFIKSWLLEELSEKNPDKIALKEIRSPA
;
A
#
# COMPACT_ATOMS: atom_id res chain seq x y z
N PRO A 1 8.22 14.76 10.71
CA PRO A 1 7.31 15.35 11.69
C PRO A 1 6.10 14.45 11.85
N ILE A 2 5.77 14.14 13.08
CA ILE A 2 4.56 13.42 13.45
C ILE A 2 3.39 14.35 13.14
N ARG A 3 2.40 13.85 12.39
CA ARG A 3 1.16 14.58 12.15
C ARG A 3 0.06 14.02 12.98
N ASP A 4 -0.82 14.91 13.44
CA ASP A 4 -2.06 14.49 14.10
C ASP A 4 -2.99 13.81 13.10
N PHE A 5 -3.37 12.60 13.40
CA PHE A 5 -4.42 11.86 12.71
C PHE A 5 -5.60 11.66 13.69
N PRO A 6 -6.83 11.53 13.17
CA PRO A 6 -7.20 11.78 11.77
C PRO A 6 -6.98 13.23 11.36
N LEU A 7 -6.76 13.47 10.06
CA LEU A 7 -6.65 14.83 9.52
C LEU A 7 -7.90 15.62 9.89
N LYS A 8 -7.71 16.73 10.62
CA LYS A 8 -8.82 17.59 10.99
C LYS A 8 -9.33 18.31 9.74
N LYS A 9 -10.64 18.61 9.72
CA LYS A 9 -11.22 19.48 8.71
C LYS A 9 -10.38 20.78 8.65
N ASN A 10 -9.90 21.15 7.47
CA ASN A 10 -8.96 22.26 7.21
C ASN A 10 -7.48 21.98 7.60
N ALA A 11 -7.10 20.77 7.97
CA ALA A 11 -5.70 20.41 8.10
C ALA A 11 -5.03 20.30 6.73
N ASP A 12 -3.70 20.41 6.71
CA ASP A 12 -2.92 20.20 5.50
C ASP A 12 -3.12 18.76 5.00
N THR A 13 -3.90 18.61 3.94
CA THR A 13 -4.22 17.31 3.32
C THR A 13 -3.07 16.78 2.46
N ALA A 14 -2.01 17.56 2.25
CA ALA A 14 -0.89 17.16 1.39
C ALA A 14 -0.18 15.90 1.87
N GLY A 15 -0.36 15.52 3.13
CA GLY A 15 0.25 14.35 3.72
C GLY A 15 1.78 14.46 3.87
N ALA A 16 2.36 13.57 4.66
CA ALA A 16 3.80 13.38 4.77
C ALA A 16 4.13 11.90 4.63
N ILE A 17 5.33 11.59 4.14
CA ILE A 17 5.85 10.22 4.23
C ILE A 17 6.32 10.02 5.66
N GLU A 18 5.80 8.98 6.31
CA GLU A 18 6.24 8.55 7.63
C GLU A 18 7.06 7.28 7.50
N LEU A 19 8.30 7.35 7.96
CA LEU A 19 9.23 6.22 7.95
C LEU A 19 9.40 5.72 9.38
N PHE A 20 8.79 4.58 9.70
CA PHE A 20 8.91 3.96 11.02
C PHE A 20 10.18 3.13 11.14
N GLU A 21 10.54 2.41 10.07
CA GLU A 21 11.73 1.59 9.98
C GLU A 21 12.39 1.74 8.60
N LYS A 22 13.71 1.82 8.58
CA LYS A 22 14.48 1.80 7.33
C LYS A 22 14.48 0.38 6.75
N PRO A 23 14.64 0.23 5.42
CA PRO A 23 14.77 -1.09 4.83
C PRO A 23 16.00 -1.83 5.40
N VAL A 24 15.78 -3.08 5.76
CA VAL A 24 16.85 -3.96 6.23
C VAL A 24 17.66 -4.43 5.04
N LYS A 25 18.98 -4.38 5.17
CA LYS A 25 19.93 -4.85 4.19
C LYS A 25 20.59 -6.14 4.68
N ASP A 26 20.90 -7.02 3.74
CA ASP A 26 21.72 -8.20 4.00
C ASP A 26 23.21 -7.85 4.17
N GLU A 27 24.05 -8.85 4.36
CA GLU A 27 25.51 -8.73 4.52
C GLU A 27 26.20 -8.12 3.30
N ASN A 28 25.56 -8.18 2.11
CA ASN A 28 26.04 -7.57 0.87
C ASN A 28 25.52 -6.14 0.67
N GLY A 29 24.77 -5.60 1.63
CA GLY A 29 24.17 -4.28 1.56
C GLY A 29 22.92 -4.20 0.65
N LEU A 30 22.38 -5.35 0.22
CA LEU A 30 21.19 -5.45 -0.64
C LEU A 30 19.93 -5.64 0.21
N ILE A 31 18.83 -5.09 -0.28
CA ILE A 31 17.51 -5.33 0.33
C ILE A 31 17.00 -6.67 -0.20
N PRO A 32 16.67 -7.65 0.70
CA PRO A 32 16.19 -8.96 0.26
C PRO A 32 14.96 -8.85 -0.63
N TYR A 33 14.98 -9.58 -1.73
CA TYR A 33 13.87 -9.61 -2.68
C TYR A 33 12.59 -10.14 -2.04
N HIS A 34 11.44 -9.58 -2.41
CA HIS A 34 10.12 -9.92 -1.84
C HIS A 34 9.95 -9.74 -0.33
N ARG A 35 10.89 -9.09 0.36
CA ARG A 35 10.71 -8.79 1.77
C ARG A 35 9.61 -7.77 2.01
N TYR A 36 9.56 -6.73 1.19
CA TYR A 36 8.59 -5.64 1.34
C TYR A 36 7.54 -5.68 0.24
N ILE A 37 6.32 -5.35 0.62
CA ILE A 37 5.20 -5.10 -0.30
C ILE A 37 4.56 -3.76 0.04
N ILE A 38 3.95 -3.14 -0.95
CA ILE A 38 3.21 -1.90 -0.78
C ILE A 38 1.77 -2.12 -1.18
N GLY A 39 0.84 -1.78 -0.29
CA GLY A 39 -0.58 -1.66 -0.61
C GLY A 39 -0.91 -0.21 -0.93
N VAL A 40 -1.66 0.01 -1.99
CA VAL A 40 -2.07 1.36 -2.42
C VAL A 40 -3.57 1.40 -2.67
N ASP A 41 -4.21 2.38 -2.00
CA ASP A 41 -5.53 2.86 -2.34
C ASP A 41 -5.38 4.12 -3.19
N THR A 42 -5.85 4.06 -4.44
CA THR A 42 -5.56 5.05 -5.48
C THR A 42 -6.63 6.12 -5.60
N VAL A 43 -6.23 7.31 -6.07
CA VAL A 43 -7.13 8.39 -6.50
C VAL A 43 -6.77 8.82 -7.91
N ASP A 44 -7.75 8.98 -8.80
CA ASP A 44 -7.52 9.38 -10.19
C ASP A 44 -7.94 10.83 -10.51
N LYS A 45 -8.59 11.49 -9.58
CA LYS A 45 -9.07 12.86 -9.82
C LYS A 45 -8.12 13.89 -9.21
N ASP A 46 -7.55 14.75 -10.05
CA ASP A 46 -6.66 15.82 -9.64
C ASP A 46 -7.41 16.87 -8.80
N ILE A 47 -8.56 17.32 -9.26
CA ILE A 47 -9.43 18.25 -8.54
C ILE A 47 -10.75 17.56 -8.31
N SER A 48 -11.04 17.19 -7.08
CA SER A 48 -12.34 16.60 -6.74
C SER A 48 -12.93 17.32 -5.54
N THR A 49 -14.24 17.41 -5.55
CA THR A 49 -15.03 17.90 -4.41
C THR A 49 -15.12 16.87 -3.28
N THR A 50 -14.52 15.68 -3.46
CA THR A 50 -14.50 14.61 -2.47
C THR A 50 -13.25 14.70 -1.60
N ASP A 51 -13.39 14.38 -0.32
CA ASP A 51 -12.30 14.33 0.67
C ASP A 51 -11.45 13.05 0.56
N SER A 52 -11.51 12.33 -0.56
CA SER A 52 -10.77 11.09 -0.77
C SER A 52 -9.26 11.33 -0.75
N LEU A 53 -8.56 10.57 0.06
CA LEU A 53 -7.10 10.60 0.19
C LEU A 53 -6.49 9.39 -0.52
N PHE A 54 -5.31 9.59 -1.10
CA PHE A 54 -4.44 8.51 -1.52
C PHE A 54 -3.76 7.90 -0.31
N SER A 55 -3.73 6.58 -0.23
CA SER A 55 -3.03 5.87 0.85
C SER A 55 -2.02 4.88 0.27
N CYS A 56 -0.84 4.83 0.89
CA CYS A 56 0.26 3.97 0.47
C CYS A 56 0.95 3.44 1.74
N ILE A 57 0.87 2.13 1.96
CA ILE A 57 1.37 1.46 3.17
C ILE A 57 2.45 0.46 2.78
N VAL A 58 3.63 0.58 3.37
CA VAL A 58 4.75 -0.36 3.19
C VAL A 58 4.75 -1.37 4.33
N PHE A 59 4.70 -2.65 3.96
CA PHE A 59 4.61 -3.77 4.88
C PHE A 59 5.84 -4.68 4.76
N ASP A 60 6.51 -4.94 5.87
CA ASP A 60 7.56 -5.96 5.98
C ASP A 60 6.92 -7.32 6.21
N ARG A 61 7.01 -8.21 5.23
CA ARG A 61 6.43 -9.55 5.27
C ARG A 61 7.08 -10.46 6.30
N LEU A 62 8.36 -10.22 6.62
CA LEU A 62 9.09 -11.05 7.57
C LEU A 62 8.73 -10.71 9.02
N THR A 63 8.69 -9.41 9.34
CA THR A 63 8.34 -8.95 10.69
C THR A 63 6.83 -8.75 10.87
N ARG A 64 6.07 -8.78 9.78
CA ARG A 64 4.62 -8.56 9.71
C ARG A 64 4.20 -7.19 10.25
N ARG A 65 5.00 -6.17 9.98
CA ARG A 65 4.81 -4.80 10.47
C ARG A 65 4.67 -3.81 9.33
N ILE A 66 3.95 -2.73 9.61
CA ILE A 66 3.96 -1.52 8.78
C ILE A 66 5.26 -0.77 9.08
N VAL A 67 6.07 -0.53 8.06
CA VAL A 67 7.40 0.11 8.19
C VAL A 67 7.46 1.51 7.62
N ALA A 68 6.51 1.87 6.77
CA ALA A 68 6.33 3.24 6.29
C ALA A 68 4.90 3.43 5.79
N GLU A 69 4.47 4.68 5.76
CA GLU A 69 3.18 5.04 5.17
C GLU A 69 3.21 6.44 4.56
N TYR A 70 2.29 6.67 3.65
CA TYR A 70 1.88 7.98 3.19
C TYR A 70 0.38 7.98 3.02
N THR A 71 -0.30 8.90 3.67
CA THR A 71 -1.71 9.18 3.44
C THR A 71 -1.86 10.68 3.23
N GLY A 72 -2.48 11.04 2.11
CA GLY A 72 -2.66 12.45 1.79
C GLY A 72 -3.12 12.67 0.37
N ARG A 73 -3.26 13.94 0.02
CA ARG A 73 -3.66 14.39 -1.29
C ARG A 73 -2.71 15.48 -1.78
N LYS A 74 -2.35 15.43 -3.03
CA LYS A 74 -1.61 16.48 -3.75
C LYS A 74 -2.52 17.08 -4.81
N ASP A 75 -2.12 18.23 -5.34
CA ASP A 75 -2.85 18.94 -6.39
C ASP A 75 -3.04 18.05 -7.63
N TYR A 76 -2.07 17.20 -7.92
CA TYR A 76 -2.09 16.29 -9.05
C TYR A 76 -1.86 14.84 -8.61
N SER A 77 -2.68 13.92 -9.11
CA SER A 77 -2.58 12.47 -8.83
C SER A 77 -1.20 11.89 -9.16
N LYS A 78 -0.54 12.39 -10.20
CA LYS A 78 0.84 12.00 -10.56
C LYS A 78 1.86 12.21 -9.44
N GLN A 79 1.65 13.19 -8.57
CA GLN A 79 2.56 13.46 -7.45
C GLN A 79 2.48 12.36 -6.38
N VAL A 80 1.28 11.85 -6.09
CA VAL A 80 1.10 10.74 -5.14
C VAL A 80 1.56 9.41 -5.72
N TYR A 81 1.40 9.18 -7.03
CA TYR A 81 1.96 8.01 -7.71
C TYR A 81 3.50 8.01 -7.68
N GLU A 82 4.11 9.19 -7.81
CA GLU A 82 5.56 9.35 -7.70
C GLU A 82 6.05 9.06 -6.27
N ILE A 83 5.28 9.37 -5.23
CA ILE A 83 5.58 8.98 -3.85
C ILE A 83 5.60 7.45 -3.72
N ALA A 84 4.56 6.77 -4.20
CA ALA A 84 4.50 5.31 -4.18
C ALA A 84 5.67 4.68 -4.94
N ARG A 85 6.03 5.21 -6.12
CA ARG A 85 7.17 4.75 -6.92
C ARG A 85 8.48 4.88 -6.15
N ARG A 86 8.72 6.02 -5.50
CA ARG A 86 9.94 6.25 -4.72
C ARG A 86 10.02 5.34 -3.50
N LEU A 87 8.91 5.12 -2.81
CA LEU A 87 8.85 4.16 -1.70
C LEU A 87 9.13 2.74 -2.18
N ALA A 88 8.59 2.33 -3.35
CA ALA A 88 8.87 1.02 -3.92
C ALA A 88 10.36 0.82 -4.25
N ILE A 89 11.01 1.83 -4.82
CA ILE A 89 12.45 1.78 -5.09
C ILE A 89 13.24 1.75 -3.77
N TYR A 90 12.89 2.59 -2.81
CA TYR A 90 13.60 2.72 -1.54
C TYR A 90 13.56 1.43 -0.71
N TYR A 91 12.41 0.72 -0.71
CA TYR A 91 12.24 -0.55 0.00
C TYR A 91 12.50 -1.78 -0.87
N HIS A 92 12.82 -1.63 -2.17
CA HIS A 92 12.89 -2.73 -3.13
C HIS A 92 11.60 -3.57 -3.09
N ALA A 93 10.46 -2.90 -3.09
CA ALA A 93 9.13 -3.46 -2.90
C ALA A 93 8.34 -3.50 -4.22
N THR A 94 7.38 -4.43 -4.30
CA THR A 94 6.34 -4.41 -5.33
C THR A 94 5.06 -3.79 -4.78
N ILE A 95 4.30 -3.13 -5.67
CA ILE A 95 3.09 -2.41 -5.33
C ILE A 95 1.87 -3.20 -5.77
N MET A 96 0.98 -3.52 -4.83
CA MET A 96 -0.37 -3.99 -5.10
C MET A 96 -1.33 -2.80 -5.00
N TYR A 97 -2.13 -2.58 -6.03
CA TYR A 97 -3.05 -1.46 -6.12
C TYR A 97 -4.40 -1.90 -6.69
N GLU A 98 -5.42 -1.08 -6.48
CA GLU A 98 -6.72 -1.28 -7.10
C GLU A 98 -6.68 -0.84 -8.57
N GLN A 99 -6.90 -1.78 -9.49
CA GLN A 99 -6.78 -1.54 -10.94
C GLN A 99 -8.04 -0.91 -11.57
N ASN A 100 -9.08 -0.60 -10.80
CA ASN A 100 -10.28 0.06 -11.31
C ASN A 100 -9.99 1.47 -11.86
N LEU A 101 -8.87 2.06 -11.42
CA LEU A 101 -8.39 3.36 -11.83
C LEU A 101 -7.10 3.22 -12.64
N VAL A 102 -7.11 3.72 -13.87
CA VAL A 102 -6.00 3.53 -14.83
C VAL A 102 -4.81 4.49 -14.63
N GLY A 103 -5.01 5.58 -13.88
CA GLY A 103 -4.01 6.66 -13.78
C GLY A 103 -2.66 6.18 -13.23
N MET A 104 -2.66 5.34 -12.20
CA MET A 104 -1.43 4.80 -11.62
C MET A 104 -0.69 3.90 -12.63
N PHE A 105 -1.38 2.98 -13.30
CA PHE A 105 -0.77 2.13 -14.32
C PHE A 105 -0.11 2.95 -15.43
N THR A 106 -0.84 3.92 -15.99
CA THR A 106 -0.33 4.81 -17.04
C THR A 106 0.89 5.60 -16.58
N HIS A 107 0.90 6.08 -15.33
CA HIS A 107 2.06 6.78 -14.78
C HIS A 107 3.31 5.87 -14.72
N PHE A 108 3.16 4.64 -14.24
CA PHE A 108 4.26 3.68 -14.15
C PHE A 108 4.73 3.20 -15.53
N GLU A 109 3.82 3.07 -16.49
CA GLU A 109 4.15 2.78 -17.89
C GLU A 109 4.98 3.89 -18.51
N GLN A 110 4.55 5.14 -18.39
CA GLN A 110 5.30 6.33 -18.86
C GLN A 110 6.69 6.44 -18.24
N LYS A 111 6.84 5.97 -16.99
CA LYS A 111 8.13 5.92 -16.29
C LYS A 111 8.94 4.65 -16.56
N GLN A 112 8.45 3.76 -17.44
CA GLN A 112 9.09 2.48 -17.78
C GLN A 112 9.40 1.62 -16.53
N CYS A 113 8.52 1.64 -15.54
CA CYS A 113 8.71 0.94 -14.28
C CYS A 113 7.53 0.05 -13.87
N LEU A 114 6.83 -0.54 -14.85
CA LEU A 114 5.73 -1.50 -14.61
C LEU A 114 6.19 -2.72 -13.78
N TYR A 115 7.48 -3.02 -13.75
CA TYR A 115 8.05 -4.08 -12.92
C TYR A 115 7.87 -3.85 -11.42
N LEU A 116 7.62 -2.60 -11.00
CA LEU A 116 7.29 -2.28 -9.61
C LEU A 116 5.83 -2.61 -9.24
N LEU A 117 4.95 -2.78 -10.23
CA LEU A 117 3.56 -3.16 -10.00
C LEU A 117 3.43 -4.68 -9.90
N ALA A 118 2.81 -5.15 -8.83
CA ALA A 118 2.56 -6.56 -8.62
C ALA A 118 1.56 -7.12 -9.64
N ASP A 119 1.78 -8.36 -10.06
CA ASP A 119 0.81 -9.09 -10.88
C ASP A 119 -0.43 -9.44 -10.05
N THR A 120 -1.57 -9.53 -10.73
CA THR A 120 -2.78 -10.06 -10.12
C THR A 120 -2.53 -11.46 -9.58
N PRO A 121 -2.84 -11.73 -8.29
CA PRO A 121 -2.62 -13.04 -7.71
C PRO A 121 -3.33 -14.15 -8.48
N THR A 122 -2.64 -15.26 -8.74
CA THR A 122 -3.17 -16.39 -9.50
C THR A 122 -4.45 -16.97 -8.87
N GLN A 123 -4.52 -16.95 -7.53
CA GLN A 123 -5.69 -17.41 -6.78
C GLN A 123 -6.94 -16.58 -7.12
N LEU A 124 -6.79 -15.30 -7.41
CA LEU A 124 -7.89 -14.45 -7.84
C LEU A 124 -8.24 -14.71 -9.31
N ARG A 125 -7.25 -14.82 -10.18
CA ARG A 125 -7.49 -15.10 -11.63
C ARG A 125 -8.27 -16.37 -11.86
N ASN A 126 -8.02 -17.39 -11.07
CA ASN A 126 -8.68 -18.69 -11.18
C ASN A 126 -10.11 -18.73 -10.60
N GLN A 127 -10.58 -17.64 -10.03
CA GLN A 127 -11.95 -17.55 -9.52
C GLN A 127 -12.92 -17.21 -10.67
N ALA A 128 -13.94 -18.03 -10.87
CA ALA A 128 -14.95 -17.82 -11.93
C ALA A 128 -15.70 -16.47 -11.85
N THR A 129 -15.70 -15.85 -10.67
CA THR A 129 -16.34 -14.54 -10.42
C THR A 129 -15.37 -13.37 -10.53
N TYR A 130 -14.07 -13.62 -10.67
CA TYR A 130 -13.08 -12.58 -10.82
C TYR A 130 -13.11 -12.05 -12.27
N ARG A 131 -13.32 -10.76 -12.42
CA ARG A 131 -13.19 -10.09 -13.72
C ARG A 131 -11.88 -9.32 -13.69
N GLU A 132 -10.98 -9.66 -14.61
CA GLU A 132 -9.79 -8.81 -14.82
C GLU A 132 -10.24 -7.42 -15.28
N GLY A 133 -9.58 -6.39 -14.73
CA GLY A 133 -9.71 -5.04 -15.27
C GLY A 133 -9.23 -5.02 -16.71
N THR A 134 -9.76 -4.13 -17.45
CA THR A 134 -9.86 -4.15 -18.93
C THR A 134 -8.56 -4.26 -19.68
N ASN A 135 -7.37 -4.08 -19.09
CA ASN A 135 -6.13 -4.03 -19.88
C ASN A 135 -4.85 -4.48 -19.19
N THR A 136 -4.88 -4.97 -17.97
CA THR A 136 -3.60 -5.29 -17.31
C THR A 136 -3.70 -6.51 -16.42
N SER A 137 -2.64 -7.30 -16.40
CA SER A 137 -2.45 -8.38 -15.42
C SER A 137 -1.89 -7.84 -14.09
N LYS A 138 -1.88 -6.53 -13.88
CA LYS A 138 -1.31 -5.86 -12.70
C LYS A 138 -2.39 -5.40 -11.74
N GLY A 139 -2.12 -5.50 -10.44
CA GLY A 139 -3.05 -5.06 -9.40
C GLY A 139 -4.23 -6.01 -9.17
N VAL A 140 -5.26 -5.51 -8.51
CA VAL A 140 -6.49 -6.27 -8.20
C VAL A 140 -7.73 -5.45 -8.50
N THR A 141 -8.78 -6.12 -9.00
CA THR A 141 -10.11 -5.49 -9.11
C THR A 141 -10.82 -5.60 -7.76
N ALA A 142 -11.24 -4.48 -7.20
CA ALA A 142 -12.03 -4.45 -5.97
C ALA A 142 -13.45 -4.94 -6.25
N THR A 143 -13.67 -6.23 -6.09
CA THR A 143 -15.01 -6.84 -6.09
C THR A 143 -15.51 -7.02 -4.66
N GLY A 144 -16.82 -7.17 -4.47
CA GLY A 144 -17.39 -7.44 -3.14
C GLY A 144 -16.74 -8.65 -2.45
N LYS A 145 -16.41 -9.71 -3.20
CA LYS A 145 -15.72 -10.90 -2.68
C LYS A 145 -14.28 -10.59 -2.26
N VAL A 146 -13.48 -9.95 -3.13
CA VAL A 146 -12.09 -9.56 -2.82
C VAL A 146 -12.05 -8.69 -1.58
N ASN A 147 -12.95 -7.71 -1.48
CA ASN A 147 -13.03 -6.84 -0.31
C ASN A 147 -13.43 -7.59 0.96
N SER A 148 -14.34 -8.56 0.87
CA SER A 148 -14.74 -9.38 2.01
C SER A 148 -13.59 -10.26 2.51
N GLU A 149 -12.90 -10.94 1.59
CA GLU A 149 -11.71 -11.75 1.90
C GLU A 149 -10.58 -10.88 2.49
N GLY A 150 -10.32 -9.72 1.88
CA GLY A 150 -9.32 -8.77 2.38
C GLY A 150 -9.61 -8.31 3.82
N ARG A 151 -10.87 -7.98 4.14
CA ARG A 151 -11.28 -7.63 5.52
C ARG A 151 -11.06 -8.79 6.49
N ALA A 152 -11.33 -10.02 6.09
CA ALA A 152 -11.10 -11.21 6.92
C ALA A 152 -9.60 -11.39 7.21
N PHE A 153 -8.73 -11.22 6.19
CA PHE A 153 -7.28 -11.27 6.37
C PHE A 153 -6.76 -10.16 7.26
N ILE A 154 -7.23 -8.91 7.08
CA ILE A 154 -6.84 -7.79 7.94
C ILE A 154 -7.25 -8.05 9.38
N LYS A 155 -8.48 -8.53 9.62
CA LYS A 155 -8.94 -8.87 10.96
C LYS A 155 -8.07 -9.96 11.60
N SER A 156 -7.75 -11.01 10.86
CA SER A 156 -6.88 -12.09 11.33
C SER A 156 -5.49 -11.56 11.68
N TRP A 157 -4.90 -10.74 10.80
CA TRP A 157 -3.59 -10.14 11.04
C TRP A 157 -3.58 -9.22 12.27
N LEU A 158 -4.59 -8.36 12.44
CA LEU A 158 -4.66 -7.44 13.59
C LEU A 158 -4.68 -8.17 14.94
N LEU A 159 -5.25 -9.37 14.99
CA LEU A 159 -5.36 -10.21 16.18
C LEU A 159 -4.21 -11.20 16.32
N GLU A 160 -3.29 -11.22 15.38
CA GLU A 160 -2.17 -12.16 15.38
C GLU A 160 -1.21 -11.87 16.52
N GLU A 161 -0.86 -12.91 17.25
CA GLU A 161 0.20 -12.87 18.26
C GLU A 161 1.56 -12.79 17.58
N LEU A 162 2.31 -11.74 17.82
CA LEU A 162 3.64 -11.50 17.26
C LEU A 162 4.77 -12.13 18.09
N SER A 163 4.45 -12.74 19.24
CA SER A 163 5.42 -13.35 20.13
C SER A 163 4.79 -14.40 21.03
N GLU A 164 5.29 -15.63 20.97
CA GLU A 164 4.88 -16.71 21.86
C GLU A 164 5.16 -16.42 23.36
N LYS A 165 6.16 -15.56 23.63
CA LYS A 165 6.55 -15.17 25.01
C LYS A 165 5.72 -14.03 25.60
N ASN A 166 5.00 -13.32 24.74
CA ASN A 166 4.17 -12.20 25.16
C ASN A 166 2.87 -12.19 24.34
N PRO A 167 1.81 -12.87 24.82
CA PRO A 167 0.53 -12.97 24.13
C PRO A 167 -0.20 -11.61 23.99
N ASP A 168 0.17 -10.61 24.80
CA ASP A 168 -0.35 -9.24 24.64
C ASP A 168 0.26 -8.48 23.47
N LYS A 169 1.30 -9.03 22.83
CA LYS A 169 1.96 -8.42 21.69
C LYS A 169 1.28 -8.84 20.38
N ILE A 170 0.16 -8.22 20.08
CA ILE A 170 -0.60 -8.43 18.84
C ILE A 170 -0.32 -7.35 17.82
N ALA A 171 -0.56 -7.65 16.52
CA ALA A 171 -0.30 -6.72 15.43
C ALA A 171 -1.01 -5.38 15.59
N LEU A 172 -2.23 -5.37 16.12
CA LEU A 172 -2.99 -4.14 16.40
C LEU A 172 -2.24 -3.16 17.31
N LYS A 173 -1.53 -3.67 18.32
CA LYS A 173 -0.77 -2.84 19.27
C LYS A 173 0.58 -2.35 18.70
N GLU A 174 1.00 -2.90 17.58
CA GLU A 174 2.24 -2.52 16.89
C GLU A 174 2.01 -1.53 15.74
N ILE A 175 0.77 -1.18 15.45
CA ILE A 175 0.45 -0.14 14.46
C ILE A 175 0.91 1.21 15.01
N ARG A 176 1.79 1.85 14.26
CA ARG A 176 2.41 3.12 14.66
C ARG A 176 1.73 4.34 14.07
N SER A 177 0.88 4.10 13.07
CA SER A 177 0.06 5.15 12.49
C SER A 177 -0.88 5.71 13.55
N PRO A 178 -0.94 7.04 13.73
CA PRO A 178 -1.90 7.68 14.62
C PRO A 178 -3.33 7.73 14.04
N ALA A 179 -3.56 7.13 12.86
CA ALA A 179 -4.84 7.15 12.16
C ALA A 179 -5.84 6.13 12.73
#